data_a81a089965481c4df1d783d4b6b8d874
#
_entry.id   a81a089965481c4df1d783d4b6b8d874
#
_cell.length_a   1.000
_cell.length_b   1.000
_cell.length_c   1.000
_cell.angle_alpha   90.00
_cell.angle_beta   90.00
_cell.angle_gamma   90.00
#
_symmetry.space_group_name_H-M   'P 1'
#
loop_
_entity.id
_entity.type
_entity.pdbx_description
1 polymer ?
#
loop_
_entity_poly.entity_id
_entity_poly.type
_entity_poly.pdbx_seq_one_letter_code
_entity_poly.pdbx_strand_id
1 'polypeptide(L)'
;MWADFTTNPVIMKQKKLVPSAGIWIDRVNPSREEIEKIFEEYEFHELDREAVLEEHQYARLDPYDDYLFLVLHFPKYNPKTERYYQNELNIFIGADYLMTFR
;
A
#
# COMPACT_ATOMS: atom_id res chain seq x y z
N MET A 1 -4.06 12.72 11.71
CA MET A 1 -4.16 12.11 11.98
C MET A 1 -4.03 11.11 11.97
N TRP A 2 -3.82 10.79 11.70
CA TRP A 2 -3.84 9.57 11.58
C TRP A 2 -3.51 9.11 12.87
N ALA A 3 -3.56 9.57 13.43
CA ALA A 3 -3.38 9.19 14.49
C ALA A 3 -4.27 8.81 15.22
N ASP A 4 -4.88 8.97 15.20
CA ASP A 4 -5.62 8.49 15.78
C ASP A 4 -6.02 7.64 15.24
N PHE A 5 -5.55 7.50 14.35
CA PHE A 5 -5.70 6.63 13.80
C PHE A 5 -5.50 5.67 14.46
N THR A 6 -5.71 5.39 15.02
CA THR A 6 -5.71 4.43 15.74
C THR A 6 -6.24 4.72 16.93
N THR A 7 -6.66 5.23 17.16
CA THR A 7 -7.27 5.38 17.89
C THR A 7 -8.19 5.87 17.92
N ASN A 8 -8.50 6.26 17.46
CA ASN A 8 -9.31 6.60 17.18
C ASN A 8 -10.12 6.30 17.10
N PRO A 9 -10.69 6.16 17.23
CA PRO A 9 -11.39 5.76 16.78
C PRO A 9 -12.07 6.25 16.15
N VAL A 10 -12.18 6.78 15.60
CA VAL A 10 -12.33 7.01 14.80
C VAL A 10 -12.02 6.88 14.27
N ILE A 11 -11.45 6.83 14.03
CA ILE A 11 -10.88 6.45 13.51
C ILE A 11 -10.90 5.78 13.84
N MET A 12 -11.04 5.69 14.15
CA MET A 12 -11.02 4.93 14.25
C MET A 12 -11.89 4.56 14.67
N LYS A 13 -12.69 4.72 14.65
CA LYS A 13 -13.54 4.34 14.72
C LYS A 13 -14.04 4.28 14.20
N GLN A 14 -14.01 4.36 13.64
CA GLN A 14 -14.22 4.24 13.09
C GLN A 14 -13.90 4.02 12.70
N LYS A 15 -13.85 4.01 12.58
CA LYS A 15 -13.58 3.62 12.07
C LYS A 15 -12.86 3.66 11.67
N LYS A 16 -12.22 3.75 11.47
CA LYS A 16 -11.61 3.46 11.02
C LYS A 16 -10.65 3.50 10.42
N LEU A 17 -9.63 4.28 10.82
CA LEU A 17 -8.88 3.98 9.89
C LEU A 17 -8.52 2.64 9.80
N VAL A 18 -7.88 2.09 10.42
CA VAL A 18 -8.06 0.69 10.30
C VAL A 18 -9.34 0.42 10.95
N PRO A 19 -10.38 0.39 10.20
CA PRO A 19 -11.69 0.23 10.78
C PRO A 19 -11.78 -1.11 11.46
N SER A 20 -12.63 -1.18 12.45
CA SER A 20 -12.79 -2.44 13.17
C SER A 20 -13.18 -3.58 12.25
N ALA A 21 -13.78 -3.26 11.13
CA ALA A 21 -14.13 -4.26 10.13
C ALA A 21 -13.11 -4.29 8.99
N GLY A 22 -12.01 -3.57 9.15
CA GLY A 22 -11.04 -3.46 8.08
C GLY A 22 -10.15 -4.67 7.94
N ILE A 23 -9.55 -4.77 6.78
CA ILE A 23 -8.64 -5.85 6.46
C ILE A 23 -7.30 -5.25 6.07
N TRP A 24 -6.23 -5.82 6.58
CA TRP A 24 -4.89 -5.46 6.13
C TRP A 24 -4.33 -6.63 5.36
N ILE A 25 -4.08 -6.40 4.07
CA ILE A 25 -3.52 -7.41 3.18
C ILE A 25 -2.09 -6.99 2.85
N ASP A 26 -1.12 -7.79 3.24
CA ASP A 26 0.28 -7.51 2.98
C ASP A 26 0.83 -8.57 2.03
N ARG A 27 1.33 -8.14 0.88
CA ARG A 27 1.89 -9.04 -0.12
C ARG A 27 3.37 -8.76 -0.27
N VAL A 28 4.17 -9.75 0.10
CA VAL A 28 5.62 -9.65 0.02
C VAL A 28 6.08 -10.37 -1.23
N ASN A 29 6.73 -9.62 -2.12
CA ASN A 29 7.29 -10.18 -3.36
C ASN A 29 6.24 -10.98 -4.14
N PRO A 30 5.07 -10.40 -4.42
CA PRO A 30 3.99 -11.13 -5.09
C PRO A 30 4.34 -11.40 -6.55
N SER A 31 3.78 -12.48 -7.08
CA SER A 31 3.95 -12.79 -8.49
C SER A 31 3.07 -11.86 -9.33
N ARG A 32 3.38 -11.77 -10.63
CA ARG A 32 2.55 -10.97 -11.53
C ARG A 32 1.12 -11.47 -11.52
N GLU A 33 0.94 -12.78 -11.47
CA GLU A 33 -0.40 -13.37 -11.48
C GLU A 33 -1.20 -12.98 -10.23
N GLU A 34 -0.54 -12.97 -9.09
CA GLU A 34 -1.19 -12.55 -7.85
C GLU A 34 -1.63 -11.08 -7.93
N ILE A 35 -0.75 -10.24 -8.47
CA ILE A 35 -1.04 -8.82 -8.59
C ILE A 35 -2.23 -8.60 -9.53
N GLU A 36 -2.24 -9.28 -10.66
CA GLU A 36 -3.31 -9.09 -11.62
C GLU A 36 -4.65 -9.56 -11.08
N LYS A 37 -4.64 -10.66 -10.32
CA LYS A 37 -5.85 -11.16 -9.73
C LYS A 37 -6.42 -10.19 -8.71
N ILE A 38 -5.55 -9.61 -7.88
CA ILE A 38 -5.97 -8.63 -6.88
C ILE A 38 -6.55 -7.38 -7.56
N PHE A 39 -5.88 -6.90 -8.61
CA PHE A 39 -6.35 -5.71 -9.30
C PHE A 39 -7.69 -5.92 -9.99
N GLU A 40 -7.94 -7.13 -10.45
CA GLU A 40 -9.22 -7.46 -11.04
C GLU A 40 -10.31 -7.48 -9.97
N GLU A 41 -9.99 -8.05 -8.82
CA GLU A 41 -10.96 -8.18 -7.73
C GLU A 41 -11.32 -6.83 -7.12
N TYR A 42 -10.32 -5.95 -6.94
CA TYR A 42 -10.51 -4.66 -6.28
C TYR A 42 -10.77 -3.52 -7.24
N GLU A 43 -10.63 -3.77 -8.54
CA GLU A 43 -10.89 -2.78 -9.59
C GLU A 43 -10.03 -1.54 -9.43
N PHE A 44 -8.75 -1.73 -9.13
CA PHE A 44 -7.81 -0.63 -9.06
C PHE A 44 -7.52 -0.09 -10.45
N HIS A 45 -7.10 1.18 -10.49
CA HIS A 45 -6.78 1.83 -11.75
C HIS A 45 -5.62 1.12 -12.45
N GLU A 46 -5.70 1.05 -13.77
CA GLU A 46 -4.71 0.31 -14.56
C GLU A 46 -3.30 0.90 -14.41
N LEU A 47 -3.19 2.22 -14.27
CA LEU A 47 -1.88 2.86 -14.09
C LEU A 47 -1.23 2.41 -12.78
N ASP A 48 -2.04 2.16 -11.76
CA ASP A 48 -1.50 1.68 -10.48
C ASP A 48 -1.02 0.25 -10.61
N ARG A 49 -1.70 -0.55 -11.43
CA ARG A 49 -1.25 -1.91 -11.69
C ARG A 49 0.13 -1.91 -12.30
N GLU A 50 0.35 -1.04 -13.29
CA GLU A 50 1.65 -0.93 -13.90
C GLU A 50 2.70 -0.47 -12.91
N ALA A 51 2.33 0.46 -12.04
CA ALA A 51 3.26 0.96 -11.03
C ALA A 51 3.69 -0.14 -10.06
N VAL A 52 2.76 -1.01 -9.67
CA VAL A 52 3.10 -2.10 -8.77
C VAL A 52 3.95 -3.16 -9.46
N LEU A 53 3.68 -3.41 -10.74
CA LEU A 53 4.43 -4.40 -11.51
C LEU A 53 5.83 -3.92 -11.87
N GLU A 54 6.00 -2.61 -12.02
CA GLU A 54 7.30 -2.04 -12.35
C GLU A 54 8.02 -1.61 -11.08
N GLU A 55 9.34 -1.65 -11.13
CA GLU A 55 10.15 -1.14 -10.03
C GLU A 55 10.58 0.29 -10.34
N HIS A 56 11.07 0.98 -9.32
CA HIS A 56 11.65 2.32 -9.47
C HIS A 56 10.64 3.40 -9.76
N GLN A 57 9.50 3.33 -9.09
CA GLN A 57 8.52 4.40 -9.17
C GLN A 57 8.94 5.57 -8.29
N TYR A 58 8.52 6.78 -8.65
CA TYR A 58 8.73 7.94 -7.79
C TYR A 58 7.76 7.89 -6.62
N ALA A 59 8.21 8.40 -5.48
CA ALA A 59 7.33 8.54 -4.33
C ALA A 59 6.20 9.50 -4.69
N ARG A 60 4.97 9.11 -4.39
CA ARG A 60 3.83 9.95 -4.73
C ARG A 60 2.58 9.50 -4.00
N LEU A 61 1.57 10.36 -4.05
CA LEU A 61 0.24 10.06 -3.53
C LEU A 61 -0.77 10.37 -4.62
N ASP A 62 -1.52 9.37 -5.03
CA ASP A 62 -2.56 9.51 -6.05
C ASP A 62 -3.91 9.26 -5.42
N PRO A 63 -4.73 10.30 -5.21
CA PRO A 63 -6.08 10.09 -4.66
C PRO A 63 -7.08 9.77 -5.76
N TYR A 64 -7.91 8.78 -5.48
CA TYR A 64 -9.03 8.43 -6.34
C TYR A 64 -10.31 8.53 -5.52
N ASP A 65 -11.46 8.39 -6.17
CA ASP A 65 -12.72 8.55 -5.47
C ASP A 65 -12.93 7.53 -4.36
N ASP A 66 -12.47 6.30 -4.57
CA ASP A 66 -12.75 5.22 -3.63
C ASP A 66 -11.50 4.65 -2.98
N TYR A 67 -10.32 5.16 -3.28
CA TYR A 67 -9.12 4.74 -2.59
C TYR A 67 -7.97 5.73 -2.81
N LEU A 68 -6.92 5.57 -2.00
CA LEU A 68 -5.67 6.30 -2.16
C LEU A 68 -4.59 5.31 -2.56
N PHE A 69 -3.71 5.73 -3.45
CA PHE A 69 -2.53 4.94 -3.80
C PHE A 69 -1.29 5.73 -3.43
N LEU A 70 -0.41 5.10 -2.65
CA LEU A 70 0.85 5.72 -2.23
C LEU A 70 2.02 4.88 -2.68
N VAL A 71 3.07 5.56 -3.13
CA VAL A 71 4.36 4.94 -3.36
C VAL A 71 5.35 5.60 -2.41
N LEU A 72 5.93 4.81 -1.51
CA LEU A 72 6.88 5.29 -0.54
C LEU A 72 8.22 4.64 -0.77
N HIS A 73 9.30 5.38 -0.50
CA HIS A 73 10.65 4.84 -0.56
C HIS A 73 11.29 4.96 0.80
N PHE A 74 12.06 3.94 1.17
CA PHE A 74 12.79 4.01 2.42
C PHE A 74 14.09 3.24 2.26
N PRO A 75 15.12 3.59 3.04
CA PRO A 75 16.40 2.90 2.95
C PRO A 75 16.33 1.56 3.66
N LYS A 76 16.98 0.57 3.08
CA LYS A 76 17.11 -0.73 3.69
C LYS A 76 18.57 -1.14 3.62
N TYR A 77 19.09 -1.69 4.72
CA TYR A 77 20.49 -2.04 4.82
C TYR A 77 20.73 -3.45 4.34
N ASN A 78 21.75 -3.60 3.49
CA ASN A 78 22.17 -4.92 3.04
C ASN A 78 23.49 -5.28 3.72
N PRO A 79 23.50 -6.20 4.70
CA PRO A 79 24.72 -6.52 5.42
C PRO A 79 25.77 -7.21 4.55
N LYS A 80 25.37 -7.82 3.44
CA LYS A 80 26.35 -8.49 2.56
C LYS A 80 27.20 -7.49 1.82
N THR A 81 26.62 -6.38 1.38
CA THR A 81 27.35 -5.35 0.66
C THR A 81 27.75 -4.20 1.56
N GLU A 82 27.23 -4.18 2.79
CA GLU A 82 27.42 -3.09 3.77
C GLU A 82 27.00 -1.76 3.19
N ARG A 83 25.87 -1.76 2.46
CA ARG A 83 25.36 -0.57 1.84
C ARG A 83 23.86 -0.49 2.04
N TYR A 84 23.36 0.73 1.99
CA TYR A 84 21.91 0.98 1.97
C TYR A 84 21.43 0.98 0.55
N TYR A 85 20.22 0.49 0.35
CA TYR A 85 19.56 0.58 -0.94
C TYR A 85 18.15 1.07 -0.72
N GLN A 86 17.57 1.63 -1.78
CA GLN A 86 16.23 2.18 -1.71
C GLN A 86 15.23 1.05 -1.89
N ASN A 87 14.32 0.94 -0.95
CA ASN A 87 13.25 -0.05 -1.02
C ASN A 87 11.93 0.67 -1.25
N GLU A 88 11.04 0.02 -1.95
CA GLU A 88 9.80 0.64 -2.37
C GLU A 88 8.61 -0.08 -1.72
N LEU A 89 7.63 0.70 -1.30
CA LEU A 89 6.41 0.18 -0.71
C LEU A 89 5.23 0.81 -1.42
N ASN A 90 4.35 -0.01 -1.96
CA ASN A 90 3.14 0.45 -2.62
C ASN A 90 1.96 0.16 -1.70
N ILE A 91 1.14 1.19 -1.44
CA ILE A 91 0.07 1.10 -0.46
C ILE A 91 -1.24 1.54 -1.10
N PHE A 92 -2.26 0.72 -0.94
CA PHE A 92 -3.62 1.07 -1.33
C PHE A 92 -4.46 1.18 -0.06
N ILE A 93 -5.14 2.31 0.10
CA ILE A 93 -5.97 2.56 1.26
C ILE A 93 -7.40 2.79 0.79
N GLY A 94 -8.28 1.87 1.13
CA GLY A 94 -9.69 2.00 0.83
C GLY A 94 -10.48 2.29 2.09
N ALA A 95 -11.81 2.29 1.95
CA ALA A 95 -12.67 2.60 3.09
C ALA A 95 -12.58 1.54 4.17
N ASP A 96 -12.38 0.28 3.79
CA ASP A 96 -12.41 -0.82 4.74
C ASP A 96 -11.23 -1.78 4.53
N TYR A 97 -10.17 -1.32 3.89
CA TYR A 97 -8.99 -2.18 3.71
C TYR A 97 -7.73 -1.34 3.62
N LEU A 98 -6.62 -1.99 3.92
CA LEU A 98 -5.28 -1.47 3.72
C LEU A 98 -4.52 -2.58 3.00
N MET A 99 -3.94 -2.26 1.85
CA MET A 99 -3.22 -3.25 1.06
C MET A 99 -1.82 -2.75 0.77
N THR A 100 -0.82 -3.57 1.09
CA THR A 100 0.57 -3.20 0.89
C THR A 100 1.27 -4.23 0.01
N PHE A 101 2.06 -3.73 -0.92
CA PHE A 101 2.91 -4.56 -1.78
C PHE A 101 4.36 -4.16 -1.54
N ARG A 102 5.21 -5.12 -1.25
CA ARG A 102 6.62 -4.83 -0.97
C ARG A 102 7.56 -5.98 -1.36
#